data_3f0a928abc1bdc234e8537469be47342
#
_entry.id   3f0a928abc1bdc234e8537469be47342
#
_cell.length_a   1.000
_cell.length_b   1.000
_cell.length_c   1.000
_cell.angle_alpha   90.00
_cell.angle_beta   90.00
_cell.angle_gamma   90.00
#
_symmetry.space_group_name_H-M   'P 1'
#
loop_
_entity.id
_entity.type
_entity.pdbx_description
1 polymer ?
#
loop_
_entity_poly.entity_id
_entity_poly.type
_entity_poly.pdbx_seq_one_letter_code
_entity_poly.pdbx_strand_id
1 'polypeptide(L)'
;MAAEDRLRTYRGKRDFERTREPSGRAGRTRGEEPRFVVQIHDARRMHFDFRLQVDGVLKSWSVPKGPSTDPGDKRLAVPTEDHPLEYEDFEGVIPKGEYGGGTVIVWDRGTYEPLSHDRRGRPVDFAESLERGHATFRLHGAKLRGEYALTRFRAGADEEEAWLLVRKGPARADGHGTPDPRRARSVRSGRTLAQVAAAAGQE
;
A
#
# COMPACT_ATOMS: atom_id res chain seq x y z
N MET A 1 10.30 -18.87 -1.60
CA MET A 1 9.48 -18.86 -0.37
C MET A 1 8.00 -18.85 -0.78
N ALA A 2 7.22 -19.78 -0.30
CA ALA A 2 5.79 -19.85 -0.63
C ALA A 2 5.04 -18.65 -0.05
N ALA A 3 3.93 -18.22 -0.70
CA ALA A 3 3.11 -17.10 -0.22
C ALA A 3 2.61 -17.31 1.22
N GLU A 4 2.32 -18.54 1.61
CA GLU A 4 1.93 -18.90 2.97
C GLU A 4 2.97 -18.56 4.04
N ASP A 5 4.24 -18.78 3.73
CA ASP A 5 5.35 -18.48 4.66
C ASP A 5 5.54 -16.95 4.81
N ARG A 6 5.29 -16.20 3.74
CA ARG A 6 5.35 -14.72 3.75
C ARG A 6 4.25 -14.08 4.58
N LEU A 7 3.10 -14.75 4.77
CA LEU A 7 1.98 -14.27 5.57
C LEU A 7 2.06 -14.65 7.06
N ARG A 8 3.11 -15.34 7.48
CA ARG A 8 3.27 -15.77 8.88
C ARG A 8 3.23 -14.60 9.85
N THR A 9 3.97 -13.52 9.58
CA THR A 9 4.00 -12.33 10.43
C THR A 9 2.63 -11.64 10.45
N TYR A 10 1.98 -11.51 9.33
CA TYR A 10 0.64 -10.95 9.21
C TYR A 10 -0.37 -11.71 10.09
N ARG A 11 -0.40 -13.03 9.96
CA ARG A 11 -1.30 -13.90 10.72
C ARG A 11 -0.97 -13.94 12.20
N GLY A 12 0.31 -13.90 12.56
CA GLY A 12 0.76 -13.95 13.95
C GLY A 12 0.38 -12.71 14.78
N LYS A 13 0.07 -11.58 14.12
CA LYS A 13 -0.31 -10.33 14.78
C LYS A 13 -1.83 -10.16 14.93
N ARG A 14 -2.64 -11.08 14.42
CA ARG A 14 -4.10 -10.91 14.32
C ARG A 14 -4.86 -12.08 14.90
N ASP A 15 -6.00 -11.75 15.49
CA ASP A 15 -7.04 -12.69 15.90
C ASP A 15 -8.23 -12.55 14.94
N PHE A 16 -8.36 -13.48 14.00
CA PHE A 16 -9.40 -13.43 12.96
C PHE A 16 -10.81 -13.75 13.45
N GLU A 17 -10.97 -14.11 14.72
CA GLU A 17 -12.28 -14.18 15.36
C GLU A 17 -12.75 -12.80 15.84
N ARG A 18 -11.81 -11.86 16.01
CA ARG A 18 -12.05 -10.52 16.54
C ARG A 18 -11.94 -9.40 15.50
N THR A 19 -11.28 -9.64 14.39
CA THR A 19 -11.15 -8.68 13.28
C THR A 19 -11.83 -9.21 12.03
N ARG A 20 -12.38 -8.31 11.21
CA ARG A 20 -12.93 -8.64 9.88
C ARG A 20 -11.85 -8.64 8.77
N GLU A 21 -10.61 -8.41 9.11
CA GLU A 21 -9.50 -8.50 8.16
C GLU A 21 -9.40 -9.91 7.57
N PRO A 22 -9.10 -10.05 6.27
CA PRO A 22 -9.00 -11.37 5.63
C PRO A 22 -7.80 -12.16 6.14
N SER A 23 -7.98 -13.44 6.41
CA SER A 23 -6.89 -14.33 6.86
C SER A 23 -5.91 -14.72 5.74
N GLY A 24 -6.30 -14.52 4.50
CA GLY A 24 -5.53 -14.95 3.33
C GLY A 24 -5.58 -16.45 3.07
N ARG A 25 -6.50 -17.17 3.70
CA ARG A 25 -6.67 -18.62 3.51
C ARG A 25 -7.56 -18.98 2.31
N ALA A 26 -8.42 -18.05 1.89
CA ALA A 26 -9.35 -18.28 0.80
C ALA A 26 -8.69 -18.37 -0.60
N GLY A 27 -7.46 -17.89 -0.72
CA GLY A 27 -6.71 -17.88 -1.96
C GLY A 27 -7.38 -17.02 -3.05
N ARG A 28 -6.74 -15.95 -3.47
CA ARG A 28 -7.19 -15.18 -4.63
C ARG A 28 -6.49 -15.70 -5.88
N THR A 29 -7.26 -15.97 -6.93
CA THR A 29 -6.70 -16.28 -8.24
C THR A 29 -5.89 -15.10 -8.79
N ARG A 30 -4.71 -15.41 -9.29
CA ARG A 30 -3.80 -14.45 -9.92
C ARG A 30 -4.47 -13.87 -11.17
N GLY A 31 -4.74 -12.57 -11.20
CA GLY A 31 -5.04 -11.86 -12.44
C GLY A 31 -3.80 -11.77 -13.32
N GLU A 32 -3.97 -11.51 -14.62
CA GLU A 32 -2.86 -11.41 -15.58
C GLU A 32 -1.95 -10.20 -15.29
N GLU A 33 -2.50 -9.12 -14.73
CA GLU A 33 -1.77 -7.90 -14.40
C GLU A 33 -1.61 -7.73 -12.88
N PRO A 34 -0.41 -7.33 -12.40
CA PRO A 34 -0.22 -7.08 -10.98
C PRO A 34 -1.02 -5.87 -10.52
N ARG A 35 -1.49 -5.93 -9.29
CA ARG A 35 -2.38 -4.94 -8.70
C ARG A 35 -1.68 -4.13 -7.61
N PHE A 36 -2.20 -2.92 -7.39
CA PHE A 36 -1.83 -2.10 -6.25
C PHE A 36 -3.08 -1.62 -5.50
N VAL A 37 -2.91 -1.27 -4.26
CA VAL A 37 -3.91 -0.60 -3.44
C VAL A 37 -3.25 0.43 -2.54
N VAL A 38 -3.95 1.52 -2.31
CA VAL A 38 -3.62 2.49 -1.27
C VAL A 38 -4.81 2.58 -0.33
N GLN A 39 -4.58 2.31 0.94
CA GLN A 39 -5.59 2.43 1.98
C GLN A 39 -5.24 3.60 2.90
N ILE A 40 -6.25 4.36 3.33
CA ILE A 40 -6.10 5.32 4.40
C ILE A 40 -6.50 4.63 5.69
N HIS A 41 -5.63 4.73 6.68
CA HIS A 41 -5.79 4.08 7.96
C HIS A 41 -5.77 5.12 9.09
N ASP A 42 -6.93 5.32 9.69
CA ASP A 42 -7.09 6.17 10.88
C ASP A 42 -6.79 5.35 12.14
N ALA A 43 -5.50 5.01 12.30
CA ALA A 43 -4.95 4.34 13.47
C ALA A 43 -4.56 5.38 14.53
N ARG A 44 -3.71 4.99 15.49
CA ARG A 44 -3.16 5.93 16.49
C ARG A 44 -2.56 7.18 15.81
N ARG A 45 -1.90 6.99 14.66
CA ARG A 45 -1.47 8.06 13.77
C ARG A 45 -2.07 7.80 12.40
N MET A 46 -2.75 8.81 11.85
CA MET A 46 -3.25 8.76 10.49
C MET A 46 -2.11 8.51 9.50
N HIS A 47 -2.26 7.55 8.63
CA HIS A 47 -1.29 7.25 7.57
C HIS A 47 -1.98 6.61 6.37
N PHE A 48 -1.22 6.51 5.28
CA PHE A 48 -1.60 5.74 4.09
C PHE A 48 -0.78 4.46 4.07
N ASP A 49 -1.40 3.35 3.69
CA ASP A 49 -0.72 2.10 3.40
C ASP A 49 -0.66 1.91 1.88
N PHE A 50 0.54 1.84 1.35
CA PHE A 50 0.81 1.59 -0.06
C PHE A 50 1.23 0.14 -0.26
N ARG A 51 0.52 -0.58 -1.14
CA ARG A 51 0.74 -2.01 -1.33
C ARG A 51 0.85 -2.36 -2.81
N LEU A 52 1.82 -3.22 -3.14
CA LEU A 52 2.06 -3.74 -4.49
C LEU A 52 2.01 -5.27 -4.47
N GLN A 53 1.25 -5.85 -5.38
CA GLN A 53 1.22 -7.32 -5.57
C GLN A 53 2.55 -7.81 -6.12
N VAL A 54 3.25 -8.63 -5.37
CA VAL A 54 4.53 -9.25 -5.75
C VAL A 54 4.56 -10.67 -5.22
N ASP A 55 4.83 -11.64 -6.07
CA ASP A 55 5.00 -13.05 -5.68
C ASP A 55 3.87 -13.61 -4.80
N GLY A 56 2.63 -13.28 -5.12
CA GLY A 56 1.44 -13.82 -4.48
C GLY A 56 1.03 -13.16 -3.16
N VAL A 57 1.68 -12.06 -2.78
CA VAL A 57 1.33 -11.25 -1.60
C VAL A 57 1.28 -9.77 -1.96
N LEU A 58 0.77 -8.94 -1.05
CA LEU A 58 0.87 -7.49 -1.11
C LEU A 58 2.07 -7.03 -0.28
N LYS A 59 3.16 -6.67 -0.96
CA LYS A 59 4.28 -5.94 -0.37
C LYS A 59 3.78 -4.58 0.09
N SER A 60 4.10 -4.18 1.32
CA SER A 60 3.43 -3.07 1.98
C SER A 60 4.39 -2.06 2.60
N TRP A 61 4.04 -0.78 2.49
CA TRP A 61 4.72 0.34 3.11
C TRP A 61 3.72 1.27 3.77
N SER A 62 4.01 1.69 4.99
CA SER A 62 3.31 2.80 5.62
C SER A 62 3.89 4.12 5.12
N VAL A 63 3.04 4.99 4.60
CA VAL A 63 3.40 6.31 4.07
C VAL A 63 2.68 7.37 4.89
N PRO A 64 3.33 7.97 5.91
CA PRO A 64 2.64 8.85 6.87
C PRO A 64 1.93 10.02 6.23
N LYS A 65 2.52 10.64 5.21
CA LYS A 65 1.93 11.78 4.48
C LYS A 65 1.18 11.40 3.20
N GLY A 66 1.15 10.10 2.88
CA GLY A 66 0.54 9.56 1.68
C GLY A 66 1.34 9.76 0.40
N PRO A 67 1.00 9.01 -0.66
CA PRO A 67 1.57 9.20 -1.98
C PRO A 67 1.23 10.59 -2.52
N SER A 68 2.21 11.24 -3.15
CA SER A 68 2.02 12.56 -3.76
C SER A 68 1.97 12.47 -5.28
N THR A 69 1.18 13.33 -5.90
CA THR A 69 1.19 13.53 -7.36
C THR A 69 2.20 14.57 -7.81
N ASP A 70 2.85 15.26 -6.86
CA ASP A 70 3.89 16.24 -7.14
C ASP A 70 5.26 15.53 -7.20
N PRO A 71 6.01 15.63 -8.32
CA PRO A 71 7.36 15.07 -8.44
C PRO A 71 8.39 15.68 -7.49
N GLY A 72 8.13 16.87 -6.95
CA GLY A 72 8.98 17.51 -5.94
C GLY A 72 8.87 16.90 -4.55
N ASP A 73 7.80 16.17 -4.27
CA ASP A 73 7.56 15.56 -2.98
C ASP A 73 8.26 14.22 -2.86
N LYS A 74 9.13 14.09 -1.86
CA LYS A 74 9.75 12.82 -1.47
C LYS A 74 9.05 12.28 -0.24
N ARG A 75 8.24 11.23 -0.42
CA ARG A 75 7.42 10.69 0.67
C ARG A 75 8.11 9.51 1.34
N LEU A 76 8.30 9.63 2.66
CA LEU A 76 8.77 8.52 3.47
C LEU A 76 7.82 7.33 3.33
N ALA A 77 8.37 6.15 3.09
CA ALA A 77 7.68 4.89 3.04
C ALA A 77 8.42 3.87 3.91
N VAL A 78 7.77 3.37 4.95
CA VAL A 78 8.34 2.43 5.90
C VAL A 78 7.77 1.04 5.63
N PRO A 79 8.61 0.02 5.37
CA PRO A 79 8.11 -1.33 5.14
C PRO A 79 7.30 -1.85 6.32
N THR A 80 6.21 -2.51 6.02
CA THR A 80 5.41 -3.30 6.96
C THR A 80 5.34 -4.74 6.49
N GLU A 81 4.72 -5.62 7.28
CA GLU A 81 4.57 -7.03 6.90
C GLU A 81 3.79 -7.19 5.58
N ASP A 82 4.08 -8.26 4.86
CA ASP A 82 3.32 -8.66 3.68
C ASP A 82 1.87 -8.97 4.06
N HIS A 83 0.93 -8.54 3.22
CA HIS A 83 -0.50 -8.74 3.41
C HIS A 83 -1.04 -9.72 2.35
N PRO A 84 -2.15 -10.43 2.65
CA PRO A 84 -2.79 -11.28 1.65
C PRO A 84 -3.41 -10.45 0.51
N LEU A 85 -3.54 -11.03 -0.68
CA LEU A 85 -4.09 -10.34 -1.86
C LEU A 85 -5.53 -9.84 -1.62
N GLU A 86 -6.30 -10.55 -0.82
CA GLU A 86 -7.67 -10.17 -0.44
C GLU A 86 -7.73 -8.87 0.35
N TYR A 87 -6.64 -8.45 0.97
CA TYR A 87 -6.57 -7.18 1.72
C TYR A 87 -6.77 -5.95 0.82
N GLU A 88 -6.59 -6.09 -0.50
CA GLU A 88 -6.90 -5.03 -1.48
C GLU A 88 -8.32 -4.50 -1.36
N ASP A 89 -9.26 -5.36 -0.97
CA ASP A 89 -10.69 -5.02 -0.85
C ASP A 89 -11.09 -4.68 0.59
N PHE A 90 -10.14 -4.71 1.54
CA PHE A 90 -10.47 -4.48 2.94
C PHE A 90 -10.78 -3.01 3.21
N GLU A 91 -11.99 -2.79 3.71
CA GLU A 91 -12.50 -1.50 4.18
C GLU A 91 -13.41 -1.76 5.39
N GLY A 92 -13.17 -1.06 6.48
CA GLY A 92 -13.93 -1.28 7.69
C GLY A 92 -13.21 -0.78 8.93
N VAL A 93 -13.68 -1.20 10.10
CA VAL A 93 -13.10 -0.85 11.38
C VAL A 93 -12.38 -2.07 11.97
N ILE A 94 -11.09 -1.91 12.23
CA ILE A 94 -10.32 -2.86 13.04
C ILE A 94 -10.59 -2.51 14.50
N PRO A 95 -11.09 -3.46 15.33
CA PRO A 95 -11.48 -3.15 16.70
C PRO A 95 -10.35 -2.54 17.52
N LYS A 96 -10.73 -1.65 18.43
CA LYS A 96 -9.79 -1.06 19.38
C LYS A 96 -9.17 -2.16 20.25
N GLY A 97 -7.85 -2.14 20.40
CA GLY A 97 -7.10 -3.16 21.13
C GLY A 97 -6.54 -4.27 20.26
N GLU A 98 -7.05 -4.44 19.03
CA GLU A 98 -6.43 -5.31 18.04
C GLU A 98 -5.25 -4.61 17.35
N TYR A 99 -4.34 -5.40 16.78
CA TYR A 99 -3.21 -4.87 16.01
C TYR A 99 -3.72 -4.01 14.86
N GLY A 100 -3.23 -2.77 14.76
CA GLY A 100 -3.66 -1.84 13.74
C GLY A 100 -5.08 -1.27 13.94
N GLY A 101 -5.62 -1.30 15.17
CA GLY A 101 -6.95 -0.78 15.48
C GLY A 101 -7.22 0.60 14.88
N GLY A 102 -8.38 0.75 14.25
CA GLY A 102 -8.82 1.98 13.59
C GLY A 102 -9.61 1.74 12.31
N THR A 103 -10.05 2.81 11.68
CA THR A 103 -10.87 2.75 10.47
C THR A 103 -9.99 2.75 9.22
N VAL A 104 -10.33 1.90 8.27
CA VAL A 104 -9.62 1.75 6.98
C VAL A 104 -10.58 1.98 5.84
N ILE A 105 -10.16 2.78 4.85
CA ILE A 105 -10.84 2.91 3.55
C ILE A 105 -9.90 2.58 2.41
N VAL A 106 -10.45 2.05 1.32
CA VAL A 106 -9.73 1.84 0.06
C VAL A 106 -9.72 3.18 -0.71
N TRP A 107 -8.62 3.95 -0.55
CA TRP A 107 -8.53 5.28 -1.15
C TRP A 107 -8.31 5.23 -2.67
N ASP A 108 -7.41 4.33 -3.13
CA ASP A 108 -7.18 4.08 -4.55
C ASP A 108 -6.75 2.63 -4.78
N ARG A 109 -7.01 2.12 -5.97
CA ARG A 109 -6.57 0.80 -6.42
C ARG A 109 -6.58 0.70 -7.93
N GLY A 110 -5.90 -0.29 -8.44
CA GLY A 110 -5.83 -0.57 -9.86
C GLY A 110 -4.75 -1.58 -10.18
N THR A 111 -4.26 -1.54 -11.40
CA THR A 111 -3.12 -2.32 -11.86
C THR A 111 -1.86 -1.46 -11.84
N TYR A 112 -0.71 -2.09 -11.87
CA TYR A 112 0.55 -1.42 -12.09
C TYR A 112 1.43 -2.18 -13.08
N GLU A 113 2.31 -1.46 -13.74
CA GLU A 113 3.26 -1.97 -14.71
C GLU A 113 4.67 -1.81 -14.16
N PRO A 114 5.42 -2.92 -13.94
CA PRO A 114 6.83 -2.85 -13.59
C PRO A 114 7.65 -2.22 -14.72
N LEU A 115 8.54 -1.27 -14.36
CA LEU A 115 9.37 -0.54 -15.32
C LEU A 115 10.88 -0.64 -15.04
N SER A 116 11.27 -1.43 -14.04
CA SER A 116 12.67 -1.57 -13.66
C SER A 116 13.50 -2.23 -14.76
N HIS A 117 14.67 -1.66 -15.05
CA HIS A 117 15.62 -2.17 -16.03
C HIS A 117 17.04 -2.18 -15.47
N ASP A 118 17.90 -3.01 -16.04
CA ASP A 118 19.32 -2.97 -15.76
C ASP A 118 20.02 -1.82 -16.53
N ARG A 119 21.34 -1.69 -16.33
CA ARG A 119 22.16 -0.66 -16.99
C ARG A 119 22.18 -0.79 -18.52
N ARG A 120 21.77 -1.94 -19.07
CA ARG A 120 21.68 -2.22 -20.52
C ARG A 120 20.26 -2.07 -21.04
N GLY A 121 19.33 -1.56 -20.22
CA GLY A 121 17.93 -1.36 -20.60
C GLY A 121 17.10 -2.64 -20.67
N ARG A 122 17.58 -3.77 -20.14
CA ARG A 122 16.83 -5.02 -20.11
C ARG A 122 15.91 -5.05 -18.89
N PRO A 123 14.67 -5.53 -19.02
CA PRO A 123 13.76 -5.67 -17.89
C PRO A 123 14.38 -6.50 -16.76
N VAL A 124 14.23 -6.05 -15.53
CA VAL A 124 14.62 -6.76 -14.31
C VAL A 124 13.36 -7.24 -13.62
N ASP A 125 13.39 -8.46 -13.08
CA ASP A 125 12.31 -8.97 -12.24
C ASP A 125 11.98 -7.98 -11.12
N PHE A 126 10.68 -7.72 -10.92
CA PHE A 126 10.26 -6.65 -10.01
C PHE A 126 10.57 -6.97 -8.54
N ALA A 127 10.42 -8.24 -8.14
CA ALA A 127 10.82 -8.68 -6.81
C ALA A 127 12.32 -8.46 -6.57
N GLU A 128 13.15 -8.79 -7.56
CA GLU A 128 14.60 -8.56 -7.53
C GLU A 128 14.93 -7.07 -7.43
N SER A 129 14.22 -6.20 -8.17
CA SER A 129 14.43 -4.75 -8.10
C SER A 129 14.12 -4.19 -6.70
N LEU A 130 13.08 -4.69 -6.04
CA LEU A 130 12.76 -4.34 -4.65
C LEU A 130 13.85 -4.83 -3.68
N GLU A 131 14.34 -6.06 -3.84
CA GLU A 131 15.44 -6.59 -3.00
C GLU A 131 16.70 -5.74 -3.13
N ARG A 132 17.00 -5.25 -4.34
CA ARG A 132 18.11 -4.34 -4.61
C ARG A 132 17.90 -2.91 -4.08
N GLY A 133 16.69 -2.58 -3.64
CA GLY A 133 16.37 -1.29 -3.02
C GLY A 133 15.99 -0.17 -3.99
N HIS A 134 15.67 -0.49 -5.24
CA HIS A 134 15.15 0.50 -6.20
C HIS A 134 14.22 -0.16 -7.19
N ALA A 135 12.99 0.32 -7.25
CA ALA A 135 11.98 -0.15 -8.18
C ALA A 135 11.23 1.00 -8.82
N THR A 136 10.99 0.90 -10.12
CA THR A 136 10.17 1.85 -10.88
C THR A 136 8.96 1.13 -11.45
N PHE A 137 7.83 1.82 -11.46
CA PHE A 137 6.57 1.25 -11.90
C PHE A 137 5.61 2.36 -12.34
N ARG A 138 4.63 1.99 -13.16
CA ARG A 138 3.54 2.88 -13.56
C ARG A 138 2.24 2.45 -12.92
N LEU A 139 1.58 3.37 -12.23
CA LEU A 139 0.27 3.14 -11.62
C LEU A 139 -0.86 3.45 -12.60
N HIS A 140 -1.87 2.60 -12.60
CA HIS A 140 -3.13 2.74 -13.34
C HIS A 140 -4.30 2.67 -12.36
N GLY A 141 -4.34 3.62 -11.44
CA GLY A 141 -5.41 3.77 -10.45
C GLY A 141 -6.51 4.70 -10.92
N ALA A 142 -7.53 4.85 -10.09
CA ALA A 142 -8.57 5.85 -10.30
C ALA A 142 -8.05 7.26 -9.98
N LYS A 143 -7.18 7.39 -8.99
CA LYS A 143 -6.60 8.66 -8.51
C LYS A 143 -5.12 8.79 -8.85
N LEU A 144 -4.32 7.75 -8.61
CA LEU A 144 -2.89 7.73 -8.90
C LEU A 144 -2.63 7.14 -10.28
N ARG A 145 -2.05 7.95 -11.15
CA ARG A 145 -1.68 7.55 -12.51
C ARG A 145 -0.29 8.08 -12.85
N GLY A 146 0.52 7.25 -13.50
CA GLY A 146 1.84 7.62 -13.98
C GLY A 146 2.95 6.91 -13.24
N GLU A 147 4.17 7.34 -13.51
CA GLU A 147 5.37 6.66 -13.03
C GLU A 147 5.77 7.09 -11.62
N TYR A 148 6.17 6.10 -10.83
CA TYR A 148 6.68 6.26 -9.47
C TYR A 148 7.95 5.46 -9.30
N ALA A 149 8.76 5.87 -8.33
CA ALA A 149 9.92 5.13 -7.86
C ALA A 149 9.85 4.92 -6.35
N LEU A 150 10.22 3.72 -5.92
CA LEU A 150 10.53 3.38 -4.54
C LEU A 150 12.03 3.18 -4.42
N THR A 151 12.68 3.93 -3.55
CA THR A 151 14.13 3.86 -3.34
C THR A 151 14.43 3.73 -1.85
N ARG A 152 15.10 2.64 -1.48
CA ARG A 152 15.58 2.42 -0.12
C ARG A 152 16.79 3.32 0.14
N PHE A 153 16.75 4.13 1.18
CA PHE A 153 17.83 5.03 1.56
C PHE A 153 18.42 4.70 2.93
N ARG A 154 17.76 3.84 3.69
CA ARG A 154 18.24 3.36 4.98
C ARG A 154 17.98 1.87 5.09
N ALA A 155 19.03 1.12 5.33
CA ALA A 155 18.99 -0.32 5.61
C ALA A 155 20.27 -0.71 6.34
N GLY A 156 20.18 -0.90 7.63
CA GLY A 156 21.30 -1.35 8.47
C GLY A 156 20.76 -2.27 9.57
N ALA A 157 21.66 -3.03 10.19
CA ALA A 157 21.29 -3.96 11.25
C ALA A 157 20.66 -3.26 12.47
N ASP A 158 21.06 -2.00 12.72
CA ASP A 158 20.62 -1.19 13.86
C ASP A 158 19.71 -0.01 13.45
N GLU A 159 19.29 0.05 12.19
CA GLU A 159 18.43 1.14 11.68
C GLU A 159 17.12 0.61 11.13
N GLU A 160 16.03 1.31 11.42
CA GLU A 160 14.74 1.03 10.80
C GLU A 160 14.81 1.26 9.29
N GLU A 161 14.45 0.25 8.51
CA GLU A 161 14.45 0.33 7.05
C GLU A 161 13.50 1.45 6.57
N ALA A 162 13.98 2.28 5.66
CA ALA A 162 13.21 3.41 5.16
C ALA A 162 13.42 3.60 3.65
N TRP A 163 12.32 3.94 2.98
CA TRP A 163 12.25 4.18 1.55
C TRP A 163 11.67 5.56 1.24
N LEU A 164 11.92 6.03 0.04
CA LEU A 164 11.24 7.18 -0.54
C LEU A 164 10.33 6.74 -1.68
N LEU A 165 9.08 7.18 -1.63
CA LEU A 165 8.12 7.06 -2.72
C LEU A 165 8.01 8.42 -3.42
N VAL A 166 8.35 8.45 -4.72
CA VAL A 166 8.44 9.68 -5.50
C VAL A 166 7.74 9.51 -6.84
N ARG A 167 6.89 10.47 -7.20
CA ARG A 167 6.34 10.60 -8.56
C ARG A 167 7.47 10.99 -9.53
N LYS A 168 7.58 10.32 -10.65
CA LYS A 168 8.52 10.66 -11.72
C LYS A 168 7.85 11.56 -12.76
N GLY A 169 8.64 12.44 -13.37
CA GLY A 169 8.19 13.33 -14.43
C GLY A 169 8.42 14.81 -14.11
N PRO A 170 8.09 15.71 -15.03
CA PRO A 170 8.21 17.15 -14.81
C PRO A 170 7.21 17.60 -13.73
N ALA A 171 7.64 18.56 -12.92
CA ALA A 171 6.74 19.23 -11.99
C ALA A 171 5.56 19.84 -12.78
N ARG A 172 4.35 19.58 -12.35
CA ARG A 172 3.15 20.20 -12.89
C ARG A 172 2.88 21.48 -12.13
N ALA A 173 2.45 22.52 -12.83
CA ALA A 173 2.07 23.79 -12.22
C ALA A 173 0.87 23.65 -11.25
N ASP A 174 0.15 22.54 -11.36
CA ASP A 174 -1.04 22.17 -10.57
C ASP A 174 -0.78 20.98 -9.63
N GLY A 175 0.48 20.72 -9.28
CA GLY A 175 0.86 19.63 -8.36
C GLY A 175 0.13 19.76 -7.04
N HIS A 176 -0.91 18.93 -6.87
CA HIS A 176 -1.80 19.01 -5.71
C HIS A 176 -1.31 18.22 -4.48
N GLY A 177 -0.15 17.57 -4.59
CA GLY A 177 0.40 16.77 -3.49
C GLY A 177 -0.49 15.58 -3.14
N THR A 178 -0.83 15.46 -1.85
CA THR A 178 -1.74 14.45 -1.32
C THR A 178 -2.97 15.13 -0.74
N PRO A 179 -4.20 14.67 -1.05
CA PRO A 179 -5.42 15.26 -0.48
C PRO A 179 -5.51 14.98 1.02
N ASP A 180 -6.33 15.78 1.71
CA ASP A 180 -6.64 15.58 3.12
C ASP A 180 -7.29 14.20 3.35
N PRO A 181 -6.67 13.30 4.13
CA PRO A 181 -7.18 11.95 4.33
C PRO A 181 -8.56 11.91 5.00
N ARG A 182 -8.92 12.89 5.81
CA ARG A 182 -10.23 12.95 6.48
C ARG A 182 -11.36 13.29 5.54
N ARG A 183 -11.07 13.95 4.43
CA ARG A 183 -12.05 14.35 3.39
C ARG A 183 -12.04 13.41 2.20
N ALA A 184 -11.05 12.57 2.10
CA ALA A 184 -10.88 11.61 1.01
C ALA A 184 -11.99 10.55 1.03
N ARG A 185 -12.37 10.08 -0.15
CA ARG A 185 -13.41 9.06 -0.33
C ARG A 185 -12.81 7.77 -0.87
N SER A 186 -13.40 6.68 -0.40
CA SER A 186 -13.10 5.33 -0.91
C SER A 186 -13.50 5.21 -2.38
N VAL A 187 -12.62 4.62 -3.19
CA VAL A 187 -12.96 4.22 -4.57
C VAL A 187 -13.83 2.97 -4.60
N ARG A 188 -13.88 2.22 -3.48
CA ARG A 188 -14.70 1.02 -3.33
C ARG A 188 -16.14 1.36 -2.96
N SER A 189 -16.36 2.23 -1.97
CA SER A 189 -17.68 2.51 -1.40
C SER A 189 -18.15 3.96 -1.57
N GLY A 190 -17.27 4.88 -1.98
CA GLY A 190 -17.54 6.31 -2.01
C GLY A 190 -17.58 6.99 -0.64
N ARG A 191 -17.33 6.25 0.44
CA ARG A 191 -17.43 6.73 1.82
C ARG A 191 -16.12 7.35 2.30
N THR A 192 -16.24 8.30 3.21
CA THR A 192 -15.12 8.83 4.01
C THR A 192 -14.81 7.90 5.19
N LEU A 193 -13.67 8.10 5.86
CA LEU A 193 -13.34 7.41 7.11
C LEU A 193 -14.45 7.55 8.16
N ALA A 194 -14.97 8.78 8.35
CA ALA A 194 -16.04 9.03 9.32
C ALA A 194 -17.32 8.25 8.98
N GLN A 195 -17.67 8.13 7.71
CA GLN A 195 -18.86 7.39 7.27
C GLN A 195 -18.69 5.88 7.47
N VAL A 196 -17.50 5.33 7.21
CA VAL A 196 -17.21 3.91 7.47
C VAL A 196 -17.23 3.60 8.98
N ALA A 197 -16.66 4.48 9.78
CA ALA A 197 -16.70 4.34 11.24
C ALA A 197 -18.12 4.39 11.80
N ALA A 198 -18.95 5.33 11.29
CA ALA A 198 -20.35 5.46 11.72
C ALA A 198 -21.20 4.23 11.35
N ALA A 199 -20.98 3.65 10.17
CA ALA A 199 -21.69 2.44 9.74
C ALA A 199 -21.36 1.23 10.63
N ALA A 200 -20.10 1.08 11.05
CA ALA A 200 -19.69 -0.01 11.93
C ALA A 200 -20.25 0.09 13.36
N GLY A 201 -20.56 1.31 13.83
CA GLY A 201 -21.19 1.53 15.13
C GLY A 201 -22.71 1.24 15.17
N GLN A 202 -23.31 0.91 14.03
CA GLN A 202 -24.74 0.61 13.89
C GLN A 202 -25.02 -0.89 13.72
N GLU A 203 -24.00 -1.73 13.60
CA GLU A 203 -24.09 -3.20 13.54
C GLU A 203 -23.84 -3.80 14.95
#